data_2965ac82350118fab60291fb37657ae7
#
_entry.id   2965ac82350118fab60291fb37657ae7
#
_cell.length_a   1.000
_cell.length_b   1.000
_cell.length_c   1.000
_cell.angle_alpha   90.00
_cell.angle_beta   90.00
_cell.angle_gamma   90.00
#
_symmetry.space_group_name_H-M   'P 1'
#
loop_
_entity.id
_entity.type
_entity.pdbx_description
1 polymer ?
#
loop_
_entity_poly.entity_id
_entity_poly.type
_entity_poly.pdbx_seq_one_letter_code
_entity_poly.pdbx_strand_id
1 'polypeptide(L)'
;MDVKTLISDTKNNEFYPTPKELVNKMVEGVQWKMVHTILEPSAGKGDILDALAEVELEQRSYRRHNCELELYTWNEKLFKLYDIDIDCVEIDGNLQHILKGKGYRVVHDDFLTFQTFKKYDLIIMNPPFSCGDKHLAKALQMQKDGGSVICLLNAETIKNPYSNLRKELVQALEKYNADIEYVANSFSGAERKTDVEVAIVKVTIPEKKQDSDIYHQTYSRMKKAAEYAERNTETGTDVMIGDYIKAIISQFNVEVASGIIGGTV
;
A
#
# COMPACT_ATOMS: atom_id res chain seq x y z
N MET A 1 28.08 -19.70 3.27
CA MET A 1 27.62 -19.48 4.66
C MET A 1 26.18 -19.98 4.72
N ASP A 2 25.84 -20.85 5.64
CA ASP A 2 24.50 -21.45 5.70
C ASP A 2 23.49 -20.41 6.22
N VAL A 3 22.29 -20.37 5.63
CA VAL A 3 21.19 -19.46 6.02
C VAL A 3 20.86 -19.59 7.50
N LYS A 4 20.93 -20.81 8.07
CA LYS A 4 20.73 -21.04 9.51
C LYS A 4 21.75 -20.31 10.38
N THR A 5 23.00 -20.23 9.95
CA THR A 5 24.07 -19.50 10.67
C THR A 5 23.82 -17.99 10.63
N LEU A 6 23.38 -17.46 9.49
CA LEU A 6 23.04 -16.04 9.34
C LEU A 6 21.88 -15.63 10.24
N ILE A 7 20.86 -16.50 10.38
CA ILE A 7 19.69 -16.25 11.25
C ILE A 7 20.08 -16.32 12.73
N SER A 8 21.00 -17.23 13.13
CA SER A 8 21.47 -17.34 14.54
C SER A 8 22.24 -16.10 14.99
N ASP A 9 22.87 -15.39 14.07
CA ASP A 9 23.69 -14.20 14.35
C ASP A 9 22.88 -12.90 14.29
N THR A 10 21.57 -12.96 14.01
CA THR A 10 20.71 -11.78 14.05
C THR A 10 20.61 -11.25 15.47
N LYS A 11 20.97 -9.99 15.66
CA LYS A 11 20.89 -9.30 16.96
C LYS A 11 19.45 -9.05 17.41
N ASN A 12 18.49 -9.30 16.54
CA ASN A 12 17.08 -9.03 16.79
C ASN A 12 16.41 -10.25 17.43
N ASN A 13 16.29 -10.23 18.74
CA ASN A 13 15.62 -11.28 19.52
C ASN A 13 14.11 -11.40 19.23
N GLU A 14 13.53 -10.48 18.46
CA GLU A 14 12.08 -10.40 18.17
C GLU A 14 11.72 -10.81 16.74
N PHE A 15 12.65 -11.44 16.01
CA PHE A 15 12.35 -12.00 14.70
C PHE A 15 11.51 -13.27 14.84
N TYR A 16 10.28 -13.23 14.36
CA TYR A 16 9.35 -14.35 14.29
C TYR A 16 8.91 -14.59 12.85
N PRO A 17 9.45 -15.62 12.17
CA PRO A 17 9.03 -15.98 10.83
C PRO A 17 7.52 -16.21 10.77
N THR A 18 6.83 -15.58 9.83
CA THR A 18 5.37 -15.68 9.72
C THR A 18 4.98 -16.98 9.03
N PRO A 19 4.22 -17.89 9.70
CA PRO A 19 3.77 -19.13 9.08
C PRO A 19 2.86 -18.88 7.87
N LYS A 20 2.97 -19.72 6.84
CA LYS A 20 2.19 -19.60 5.60
C LYS A 20 0.68 -19.59 5.85
N GLU A 21 0.19 -20.43 6.76
CA GLU A 21 -1.21 -20.50 7.14
C GLU A 21 -1.71 -19.16 7.71
N LEU A 22 -0.84 -18.49 8.48
CA LEU A 22 -1.15 -17.18 9.04
C LEU A 22 -1.15 -16.10 7.95
N VAL A 23 -0.20 -16.14 7.00
CA VAL A 23 -0.21 -15.25 5.84
C VAL A 23 -1.48 -15.43 5.02
N ASN A 24 -1.92 -16.66 4.77
CA ASN A 24 -3.18 -16.93 4.06
C ASN A 24 -4.39 -16.27 4.74
N LYS A 25 -4.47 -16.33 6.07
CA LYS A 25 -5.51 -15.62 6.84
C LYS A 25 -5.37 -14.10 6.74
N MET A 26 -4.14 -13.58 6.83
CA MET A 26 -3.87 -12.15 6.69
C MET A 26 -4.41 -11.61 5.37
N VAL A 27 -4.28 -12.36 4.28
CA VAL A 27 -4.66 -11.89 2.93
C VAL A 27 -6.03 -12.35 2.46
N GLU A 28 -6.77 -13.06 3.31
CA GLU A 28 -8.14 -13.45 3.00
C GLU A 28 -9.01 -12.22 2.73
N GLY A 29 -9.74 -12.23 1.61
CA GLY A 29 -10.59 -11.13 1.17
C GLY A 29 -9.87 -10.00 0.43
N VAL A 30 -8.55 -10.05 0.25
CA VAL A 30 -7.81 -9.05 -0.53
C VAL A 30 -8.22 -9.08 -2.00
N GLN A 31 -8.54 -7.90 -2.53
CA GLN A 31 -8.90 -7.71 -3.94
C GLN A 31 -7.66 -7.54 -4.82
N TRP A 32 -6.96 -8.64 -5.11
CA TRP A 32 -5.65 -8.62 -5.77
C TRP A 32 -5.57 -7.84 -7.07
N LYS A 33 -6.65 -7.81 -7.86
CA LYS A 33 -6.74 -7.00 -9.10
C LYS A 33 -6.55 -5.50 -8.88
N MET A 34 -6.66 -5.03 -7.64
CA MET A 34 -6.49 -3.63 -7.23
C MET A 34 -5.14 -3.38 -6.57
N VAL A 35 -4.29 -4.41 -6.44
CA VAL A 35 -3.00 -4.32 -5.77
C VAL A 35 -1.89 -4.42 -6.82
N HIS A 36 -1.23 -3.32 -7.09
CA HIS A 36 -0.10 -3.23 -8.02
C HIS A 36 1.22 -2.92 -7.30
N THR A 37 1.13 -2.38 -6.09
CA THR A 37 2.29 -1.98 -5.31
C THR A 37 2.17 -2.47 -3.87
N ILE A 38 3.20 -3.16 -3.37
CA ILE A 38 3.26 -3.68 -2.00
C ILE A 38 4.49 -3.12 -1.28
N LEU A 39 4.31 -2.74 -0.02
CA LEU A 39 5.39 -2.50 0.92
C LEU A 39 5.32 -3.53 2.04
N GLU A 40 6.44 -4.24 2.29
CA GLU A 40 6.65 -5.02 3.50
C GLU A 40 7.68 -4.32 4.39
N PRO A 41 7.24 -3.58 5.43
CA PRO A 41 8.11 -2.70 6.20
C PRO A 41 8.88 -3.37 7.34
N SER A 42 8.76 -4.68 7.52
CA SER A 42 9.49 -5.49 8.50
C SER A 42 9.70 -6.88 7.91
N ALA A 43 10.45 -6.90 6.80
CA ALA A 43 10.42 -8.04 5.88
C ALA A 43 11.09 -9.31 6.42
N GLY A 44 11.97 -9.19 7.42
CA GLY A 44 12.69 -10.35 7.92
C GLY A 44 13.48 -11.05 6.81
N LYS A 45 13.30 -12.35 6.67
CA LYS A 45 13.84 -13.10 5.54
C LYS A 45 12.88 -13.19 4.32
N GLY A 46 11.71 -12.50 4.38
CA GLY A 46 10.71 -12.45 3.31
C GLY A 46 9.65 -13.53 3.39
N ASP A 47 9.33 -14.06 4.58
CA ASP A 47 8.36 -15.17 4.73
C ASP A 47 6.96 -14.80 4.22
N ILE A 48 6.50 -13.56 4.45
CA ILE A 48 5.22 -13.09 3.94
C ILE A 48 5.24 -13.05 2.42
N LEU A 49 6.28 -12.45 1.82
CA LEU A 49 6.39 -12.34 0.37
C LEU A 49 6.56 -13.69 -0.31
N ASP A 50 7.34 -14.61 0.28
CA ASP A 50 7.48 -15.97 -0.23
C ASP A 50 6.12 -16.69 -0.24
N ALA A 51 5.35 -16.58 0.84
CA ALA A 51 4.01 -17.15 0.91
C ALA A 51 3.07 -16.54 -0.14
N LEU A 52 3.12 -15.21 -0.33
CA LEU A 52 2.34 -14.52 -1.36
C LEU A 52 2.74 -14.94 -2.78
N ALA A 53 4.04 -15.10 -3.04
CA ALA A 53 4.54 -15.55 -4.34
C ALA A 53 4.04 -16.96 -4.72
N GLU A 54 3.70 -17.77 -3.71
CA GLU A 54 3.15 -19.12 -3.91
C GLU A 54 1.62 -19.15 -4.09
N VAL A 55 0.91 -18.06 -3.80
CA VAL A 55 -0.54 -17.98 -4.00
C VAL A 55 -0.86 -18.18 -5.47
N GLU A 56 -1.67 -19.19 -5.74
CA GLU A 56 -2.17 -19.48 -7.08
C GLU A 56 -3.56 -18.88 -7.26
N LEU A 57 -3.74 -18.18 -8.37
CA LEU A 57 -5.01 -17.58 -8.72
C LEU A 57 -5.58 -18.24 -9.96
N GLU A 58 -6.85 -18.58 -9.87
CA GLU A 58 -7.57 -19.13 -11.02
C GLU A 58 -8.02 -18.00 -11.94
N GLN A 59 -7.57 -18.06 -13.18
CA GLN A 59 -8.01 -17.14 -14.21
C GLN A 59 -8.94 -17.89 -15.17
N ARG A 60 -10.12 -17.35 -15.40
CA ARG A 60 -11.11 -17.90 -16.32
C ARG A 60 -11.04 -17.13 -17.63
N SER A 61 -10.78 -17.85 -18.74
CA SER A 61 -10.83 -17.25 -20.06
C SER A 61 -11.86 -17.97 -20.94
N TYR A 62 -12.54 -17.17 -21.75
CA TYR A 62 -13.50 -17.66 -22.73
C TYR A 62 -12.83 -17.67 -24.11
N ARG A 63 -12.68 -18.85 -24.70
CA ARG A 63 -12.27 -19.00 -26.09
C ARG A 63 -13.48 -19.41 -26.93
N ARG A 64 -13.65 -18.74 -28.07
CA ARG A 64 -14.63 -19.14 -29.06
C ARG A 64 -13.98 -20.18 -29.97
N HIS A 65 -14.45 -21.43 -29.91
CA HIS A 65 -14.07 -22.48 -30.83
C HIS A 65 -15.34 -22.96 -31.55
N ASN A 66 -15.37 -22.92 -32.89
CA ASN A 66 -16.49 -23.41 -33.71
C ASN A 66 -17.90 -23.01 -33.24
N CYS A 67 -18.10 -21.74 -32.84
CA CYS A 67 -19.35 -21.21 -32.32
C CYS A 67 -19.78 -21.66 -30.92
N GLU A 68 -19.00 -22.48 -30.22
CA GLU A 68 -19.20 -22.79 -28.81
C GLU A 68 -18.22 -22.03 -27.94
N LEU A 69 -18.71 -21.56 -26.78
CA LEU A 69 -17.90 -20.87 -25.76
C LEU A 69 -17.32 -21.91 -24.82
N GLU A 70 -16.03 -22.23 -24.98
CA GLU A 70 -15.32 -23.06 -24.02
C GLU A 70 -14.71 -22.19 -22.90
N LEU A 71 -14.93 -22.62 -21.68
CA LEU A 71 -14.38 -21.99 -20.48
C LEU A 71 -13.08 -22.71 -20.10
N TYR A 72 -11.97 -22.00 -20.23
CA TYR A 72 -10.68 -22.50 -19.76
C TYR A 72 -10.32 -21.87 -18.42
N THR A 73 -9.85 -22.71 -17.49
CA THR A 73 -9.35 -22.29 -16.20
C THR A 73 -7.88 -22.66 -16.12
N TRP A 74 -7.05 -21.72 -15.73
CA TRP A 74 -5.64 -21.98 -15.43
C TRP A 74 -5.21 -21.20 -14.19
N ASN A 75 -4.22 -21.74 -13.49
CA ASN A 75 -3.64 -21.13 -12.32
C ASN A 75 -2.42 -20.30 -12.70
N GLU A 76 -2.37 -19.07 -12.23
CA GLU A 76 -1.22 -18.18 -12.34
C GLU A 76 -0.75 -17.78 -10.95
N LYS A 77 0.56 -17.62 -10.78
CA LYS A 77 1.13 -17.10 -9.54
C LYS A 77 0.76 -15.61 -9.38
N LEU A 78 0.43 -15.22 -8.16
CA LEU A 78 -0.05 -13.88 -7.82
C LEU A 78 0.81 -12.78 -8.44
N PHE A 79 2.12 -12.79 -8.19
CA PHE A 79 3.00 -11.71 -8.63
C PHE A 79 3.15 -11.65 -10.14
N LYS A 80 3.13 -12.81 -10.82
CA LYS A 80 3.18 -12.89 -12.28
C LYS A 80 1.87 -12.43 -12.92
N LEU A 81 0.73 -12.78 -12.32
CA LEU A 81 -0.58 -12.47 -12.88
C LEU A 81 -0.87 -10.96 -12.85
N TYR A 82 -0.46 -10.27 -11.77
CA TYR A 82 -0.79 -8.86 -11.56
C TYR A 82 0.41 -7.91 -11.70
N ASP A 83 1.61 -8.41 -12.03
CA ASP A 83 2.85 -7.62 -12.18
C ASP A 83 3.09 -6.68 -10.99
N ILE A 84 3.07 -7.26 -9.79
CA ILE A 84 3.09 -6.50 -8.53
C ILE A 84 4.50 -5.99 -8.25
N ASP A 85 4.64 -4.68 -8.07
CA ASP A 85 5.87 -4.01 -7.67
C ASP A 85 6.03 -4.02 -6.14
N ILE A 86 7.13 -4.60 -5.64
CA ILE A 86 7.34 -4.90 -4.22
C ILE A 86 8.57 -4.17 -3.69
N ASP A 87 8.39 -3.46 -2.58
CA ASP A 87 9.45 -2.88 -1.78
C ASP A 87 9.50 -3.50 -0.38
N CYS A 88 10.71 -3.68 0.13
CA CYS A 88 10.98 -4.18 1.48
C CYS A 88 11.75 -3.15 2.30
N VAL A 89 11.47 -3.12 3.61
CA VAL A 89 12.33 -2.48 4.60
C VAL A 89 12.73 -3.53 5.63
N GLU A 90 14.02 -3.59 5.97
CA GLU A 90 14.54 -4.54 6.95
C GLU A 90 15.79 -3.96 7.62
N ILE A 91 15.81 -3.97 8.96
CA ILE A 91 16.88 -3.33 9.74
C ILE A 91 18.13 -4.23 9.87
N ASP A 92 17.97 -5.55 9.85
CA ASP A 92 19.09 -6.48 9.99
C ASP A 92 19.80 -6.70 8.64
N GLY A 93 21.08 -6.36 8.58
CA GLY A 93 21.89 -6.46 7.35
C GLY A 93 21.99 -7.90 6.81
N ASN A 94 21.95 -8.93 7.67
CA ASN A 94 22.00 -10.33 7.23
C ASN A 94 20.68 -10.72 6.55
N LEU A 95 19.54 -10.28 7.12
CA LEU A 95 18.22 -10.51 6.54
C LEU A 95 18.04 -9.74 5.24
N GLN A 96 18.60 -8.50 5.15
CA GLN A 96 18.65 -7.77 3.87
C GLN A 96 19.42 -8.53 2.78
N HIS A 97 20.53 -9.19 3.13
CA HIS A 97 21.26 -10.03 2.17
C HIS A 97 20.43 -11.21 1.68
N ILE A 98 19.66 -11.84 2.57
CA ILE A 98 18.75 -12.93 2.20
C ILE A 98 17.66 -12.41 1.26
N LEU A 99 17.02 -11.28 1.57
CA LEU A 99 15.99 -10.66 0.74
C LEU A 99 16.52 -10.33 -0.67
N LYS A 100 17.69 -9.69 -0.75
CA LYS A 100 18.34 -9.39 -2.03
C LYS A 100 18.70 -10.65 -2.81
N GLY A 101 19.15 -11.70 -2.12
CA GLY A 101 19.44 -13.01 -2.72
C GLY A 101 18.20 -13.69 -3.31
N LYS A 102 17.02 -13.42 -2.76
CA LYS A 102 15.71 -13.86 -3.28
C LYS A 102 15.16 -12.96 -4.40
N GLY A 103 15.81 -11.83 -4.69
CA GLY A 103 15.38 -10.86 -5.70
C GLY A 103 14.42 -9.77 -5.20
N TYR A 104 14.17 -9.69 -3.89
CA TYR A 104 13.36 -8.62 -3.33
C TYR A 104 14.15 -7.31 -3.23
N ARG A 105 13.47 -6.20 -3.50
CA ARG A 105 14.06 -4.86 -3.47
C ARG A 105 13.99 -4.27 -2.06
N VAL A 106 15.13 -4.20 -1.38
CA VAL A 106 15.26 -3.53 -0.07
C VAL A 106 15.52 -2.05 -0.31
N VAL A 107 14.58 -1.19 0.10
CA VAL A 107 14.61 0.26 -0.18
C VAL A 107 15.10 1.10 1.01
N HIS A 108 15.05 0.56 2.23
CA HIS A 108 15.50 1.24 3.45
C HIS A 108 15.80 0.21 4.55
N ASP A 109 16.50 0.64 5.60
CA ASP A 109 16.84 -0.19 6.76
C ASP A 109 15.82 -0.07 7.90
N ASP A 110 15.41 1.13 8.31
CA ASP A 110 14.48 1.34 9.42
C ASP A 110 13.16 1.93 8.94
N PHE A 111 12.08 1.16 9.07
CA PHE A 111 10.75 1.62 8.67
C PHE A 111 10.31 2.88 9.43
N LEU A 112 10.66 3.04 10.70
CA LEU A 112 10.22 4.20 11.48
C LEU A 112 10.86 5.51 10.99
N THR A 113 12.00 5.44 10.30
CA THR A 113 12.66 6.60 9.67
C THR A 113 12.40 6.68 8.16
N PHE A 114 11.88 5.61 7.54
CA PHE A 114 11.60 5.56 6.10
C PHE A 114 10.65 6.65 5.65
N GLN A 115 11.02 7.37 4.60
CA GLN A 115 10.19 8.38 3.94
C GLN A 115 10.18 8.14 2.43
N THR A 116 9.04 8.26 1.81
CA THR A 116 8.88 8.05 0.37
C THR A 116 7.67 8.83 -0.17
N PHE A 117 7.75 9.22 -1.43
CA PHE A 117 6.61 9.75 -2.18
C PHE A 117 5.86 8.63 -2.94
N LYS A 118 6.44 7.43 -3.02
CA LYS A 118 5.78 6.28 -3.63
C LYS A 118 4.56 5.91 -2.80
N LYS A 119 3.43 5.77 -3.47
CA LYS A 119 2.18 5.25 -2.88
C LYS A 119 2.16 3.73 -3.03
N TYR A 120 1.63 3.08 -2.01
CA TYR A 120 1.46 1.63 -2.00
C TYR A 120 -0.03 1.32 -1.90
N ASP A 121 -0.50 0.35 -2.70
CA ASP A 121 -1.88 -0.12 -2.61
C ASP A 121 -2.07 -0.97 -1.36
N LEU A 122 -1.02 -1.70 -0.97
CA LEU A 122 -1.00 -2.55 0.20
C LEU A 122 0.31 -2.40 1.00
N ILE A 123 0.18 -2.14 2.30
CA ILE A 123 1.24 -2.32 3.28
C ILE A 123 0.90 -3.56 4.10
N ILE A 124 1.75 -4.59 4.03
CA ILE A 124 1.56 -5.84 4.78
C ILE A 124 2.77 -6.11 5.66
N MET A 125 2.56 -6.45 6.94
CA MET A 125 3.66 -6.55 7.88
C MET A 125 3.39 -7.45 9.09
N ASN A 126 4.48 -8.03 9.60
CA ASN A 126 4.59 -8.62 10.93
C ASN A 126 5.73 -7.89 11.68
N PRO A 127 5.47 -6.71 12.27
CA PRO A 127 6.51 -5.92 12.93
C PRO A 127 6.94 -6.54 14.26
N PRO A 128 8.11 -6.15 14.80
CA PRO A 128 8.50 -6.53 16.14
C PRO A 128 7.43 -6.16 17.16
N PHE A 129 7.06 -7.09 18.05
CA PHE A 129 5.95 -6.89 18.99
C PHE A 129 6.16 -5.72 19.97
N SER A 130 7.42 -5.41 20.29
CA SER A 130 7.77 -4.28 21.16
C SER A 130 7.45 -2.91 20.57
N CYS A 131 7.38 -2.77 19.25
CA CYS A 131 7.13 -1.52 18.54
C CYS A 131 6.05 -1.62 17.45
N GLY A 132 5.25 -2.69 17.47
CA GLY A 132 4.19 -2.92 16.49
C GLY A 132 3.14 -1.80 16.45
N ASP A 133 2.84 -1.17 17.59
CA ASP A 133 1.97 0.00 17.67
C ASP A 133 2.51 1.19 16.85
N LYS A 134 3.82 1.47 16.94
CA LYS A 134 4.47 2.54 16.17
C LYS A 134 4.47 2.23 14.67
N HIS A 135 4.74 0.96 14.31
CA HIS A 135 4.74 0.52 12.92
C HIS A 135 3.34 0.66 12.30
N LEU A 136 2.30 0.18 13.00
CA LEU A 136 0.94 0.30 12.50
C LEU A 136 0.50 1.77 12.39
N ALA A 137 0.81 2.60 13.38
CA ALA A 137 0.50 4.03 13.33
C ALA A 137 1.15 4.72 12.12
N LYS A 138 2.43 4.40 11.85
CA LYS A 138 3.14 4.92 10.67
C LYS A 138 2.54 4.42 9.36
N ALA A 139 2.21 3.13 9.26
CA ALA A 139 1.59 2.57 8.06
C ALA A 139 0.24 3.24 7.76
N LEU A 140 -0.61 3.46 8.79
CA LEU A 140 -1.86 4.18 8.64
C LEU A 140 -1.64 5.64 8.19
N GLN A 141 -0.59 6.30 8.72
CA GLN A 141 -0.23 7.65 8.28
C GLN A 141 0.23 7.68 6.81
N MET A 142 1.00 6.69 6.36
CA MET A 142 1.41 6.57 4.96
C MET A 142 0.20 6.37 4.03
N GLN A 143 -0.82 5.64 4.48
CA GLN A 143 -2.04 5.36 3.72
C GLN A 143 -3.17 6.37 3.96
N LYS A 144 -2.90 7.49 4.61
CA LYS A 144 -3.92 8.51 4.97
C LYS A 144 -4.76 9.04 3.79
N ASP A 145 -4.25 8.92 2.57
CA ASP A 145 -4.89 9.41 1.33
C ASP A 145 -5.48 8.27 0.47
N GLY A 146 -5.40 7.05 0.94
CA GLY A 146 -5.94 5.84 0.29
C GLY A 146 -4.99 4.66 0.33
N GLY A 147 -5.52 3.44 0.32
CA GLY A 147 -4.78 2.18 0.31
C GLY A 147 -5.16 1.26 1.46
N SER A 148 -4.50 0.11 1.55
CA SER A 148 -4.79 -0.90 2.56
C SER A 148 -3.59 -1.20 3.45
N VAL A 149 -3.85 -1.50 4.72
CA VAL A 149 -2.84 -1.95 5.68
C VAL A 149 -3.28 -3.28 6.28
N ILE A 150 -2.40 -4.28 6.26
CA ILE A 150 -2.57 -5.55 6.94
C ILE A 150 -1.40 -5.71 7.91
N CYS A 151 -1.70 -5.79 9.19
CA CYS A 151 -0.69 -5.83 10.23
C CYS A 151 -0.97 -6.93 11.25
N LEU A 152 0.07 -7.71 11.55
CA LEU A 152 0.03 -8.68 12.63
C LEU A 152 0.59 -8.04 13.90
N LEU A 153 -0.20 -8.03 14.96
CA LEU A 153 0.19 -7.42 16.25
C LEU A 153 0.01 -8.39 17.40
N ASN A 154 0.71 -8.13 18.51
CA ASN A 154 0.30 -8.71 19.77
C ASN A 154 -1.11 -8.23 20.13
N ALA A 155 -2.03 -9.15 20.43
CA ALA A 155 -3.45 -8.85 20.73
C ALA A 155 -3.60 -7.84 21.88
N GLU A 156 -2.69 -7.84 22.87
CA GLU A 156 -2.68 -6.90 23.98
C GLU A 156 -2.50 -5.44 23.53
N THR A 157 -1.92 -5.19 22.38
CA THR A 157 -1.79 -3.84 21.84
C THR A 157 -3.15 -3.18 21.63
N ILE A 158 -4.15 -3.97 21.27
CA ILE A 158 -5.52 -3.51 20.97
C ILE A 158 -6.45 -3.75 22.17
N LYS A 159 -6.37 -4.94 22.80
CA LYS A 159 -7.23 -5.32 23.93
C LYS A 159 -6.97 -4.47 25.17
N ASN A 160 -5.72 -4.05 25.39
CA ASN A 160 -5.29 -3.31 26.57
C ASN A 160 -4.45 -2.07 26.21
N PRO A 161 -5.06 -1.02 25.64
CA PRO A 161 -4.36 0.19 25.17
C PRO A 161 -3.97 1.11 26.34
N TYR A 162 -2.87 0.80 27.03
CA TYR A 162 -2.41 1.56 28.20
C TYR A 162 -1.70 2.87 27.85
N SER A 163 -1.08 3.01 26.66
CA SER A 163 -0.39 4.23 26.21
C SER A 163 -1.30 5.15 25.40
N ASN A 164 -0.99 6.43 25.33
CA ASN A 164 -1.73 7.37 24.51
C ASN A 164 -1.69 6.97 23.03
N LEU A 165 -0.53 6.55 22.53
CA LEU A 165 -0.39 6.08 21.16
C LEU A 165 -1.33 4.90 20.87
N ARG A 166 -1.43 3.90 21.77
CA ARG A 166 -2.33 2.75 21.58
C ARG A 166 -3.79 3.15 21.63
N LYS A 167 -4.16 4.11 22.48
CA LYS A 167 -5.53 4.66 22.53
C LYS A 167 -5.90 5.37 21.23
N GLU A 168 -5.01 6.22 20.73
CA GLU A 168 -5.18 6.90 19.44
C GLU A 168 -5.24 5.90 18.28
N LEU A 169 -4.43 4.85 18.33
CA LEU A 169 -4.42 3.78 17.36
C LEU A 169 -5.77 3.05 17.32
N VAL A 170 -6.31 2.64 18.48
CA VAL A 170 -7.61 1.98 18.58
C VAL A 170 -8.72 2.89 18.03
N GLN A 171 -8.72 4.18 18.37
CA GLN A 171 -9.67 5.14 17.80
C GLN A 171 -9.56 5.26 16.28
N ALA A 172 -8.33 5.23 15.74
CA ALA A 172 -8.12 5.25 14.29
C ALA A 172 -8.64 3.97 13.63
N LEU A 173 -8.43 2.80 14.24
CA LEU A 173 -8.96 1.52 13.75
C LEU A 173 -10.48 1.51 13.73
N GLU A 174 -11.13 2.00 14.79
CA GLU A 174 -12.59 2.15 14.86
C GLU A 174 -13.11 3.11 13.77
N LYS A 175 -12.45 4.27 13.60
CA LYS A 175 -12.81 5.26 12.58
C LYS A 175 -12.81 4.69 11.16
N TYR A 176 -11.86 3.81 10.85
CA TYR A 176 -11.74 3.19 9.53
C TYR A 176 -12.51 1.87 9.42
N ASN A 177 -13.28 1.47 10.45
CA ASN A 177 -13.98 0.18 10.53
C ASN A 177 -13.03 -0.98 10.22
N ALA A 178 -11.87 -1.00 10.90
CA ALA A 178 -10.87 -2.05 10.75
C ALA A 178 -11.46 -3.43 11.06
N ASP A 179 -11.14 -4.40 10.22
CA ASP A 179 -11.40 -5.81 10.52
C ASP A 179 -10.28 -6.35 11.41
N ILE A 180 -10.63 -6.92 12.57
CA ILE A 180 -9.67 -7.40 13.56
C ILE A 180 -10.00 -8.83 13.95
N GLU A 181 -9.15 -9.77 13.55
CA GLU A 181 -9.24 -11.19 13.92
C GLU A 181 -8.18 -11.53 14.97
N TYR A 182 -8.60 -12.16 16.08
CA TYR A 182 -7.68 -12.64 17.10
C TYR A 182 -7.38 -14.12 16.89
N VAL A 183 -6.07 -14.45 16.83
CA VAL A 183 -5.61 -15.83 16.56
C VAL A 183 -4.67 -16.28 17.68
N ALA A 184 -5.10 -17.30 18.43
CA ALA A 184 -4.28 -17.92 19.47
C ALA A 184 -3.33 -18.96 18.87
N ASN A 185 -2.18 -19.17 19.52
CA ASN A 185 -1.18 -20.20 19.17
C ASN A 185 -0.68 -20.15 17.71
N SER A 186 -0.69 -18.97 17.10
CA SER A 186 -0.40 -18.75 15.67
C SER A 186 1.03 -19.12 15.27
N PHE A 187 1.96 -19.14 16.23
CA PHE A 187 3.36 -19.47 16.03
C PHE A 187 3.77 -20.84 16.60
N SER A 188 2.81 -21.70 16.97
CA SER A 188 3.09 -23.03 17.52
C SER A 188 3.86 -23.95 16.56
N GLY A 189 3.67 -23.77 15.25
CA GLY A 189 4.38 -24.47 14.16
C GLY A 189 5.58 -23.71 13.60
N ALA A 190 5.86 -22.48 14.06
CA ALA A 190 6.94 -21.65 13.53
C ALA A 190 8.33 -22.14 14.00
N GLU A 191 9.39 -21.73 13.29
CA GLU A 191 10.79 -21.99 13.68
C GLU A 191 11.07 -21.46 15.10
N ARG A 192 10.40 -20.38 15.51
CA ARG A 192 10.42 -19.84 16.87
C ARG A 192 8.99 -19.81 17.42
N LYS A 193 8.75 -20.61 18.46
CA LYS A 193 7.42 -20.76 19.07
C LYS A 193 7.14 -19.62 20.06
N THR A 194 5.91 -19.13 20.06
CA THR A 194 5.37 -18.26 21.10
C THR A 194 3.90 -18.57 21.32
N ASP A 195 3.47 -18.54 22.57
CA ASP A 195 2.06 -18.75 22.96
C ASP A 195 1.26 -17.41 22.97
N VAL A 196 1.85 -16.36 22.40
CA VAL A 196 1.20 -15.04 22.34
C VAL A 196 0.03 -15.08 21.38
N GLU A 197 -1.13 -14.62 21.85
CA GLU A 197 -2.27 -14.34 20.99
C GLU A 197 -1.96 -13.12 20.11
N VAL A 198 -2.21 -13.25 18.83
CA VAL A 198 -1.99 -12.15 17.87
C VAL A 198 -3.32 -11.61 17.34
N ALA A 199 -3.30 -10.36 16.92
CA ALA A 199 -4.37 -9.72 16.20
C ALA A 199 -3.94 -9.51 14.74
N ILE A 200 -4.72 -10.02 13.79
CA ILE A 200 -4.64 -9.65 12.38
C ILE A 200 -5.52 -8.42 12.22
N VAL A 201 -4.91 -7.29 11.88
CA VAL A 201 -5.59 -6.01 11.67
C VAL A 201 -5.61 -5.70 10.19
N LYS A 202 -6.81 -5.60 9.60
CA LYS A 202 -7.00 -5.23 8.19
C LYS A 202 -7.73 -3.89 8.13
N VAL A 203 -7.12 -2.90 7.49
CA VAL A 203 -7.67 -1.55 7.33
C VAL A 203 -7.65 -1.18 5.86
N THR A 204 -8.79 -0.77 5.33
CA THR A 204 -8.87 -0.16 4.01
C THR A 204 -9.28 1.29 4.15
N ILE A 205 -8.39 2.19 3.74
CA ILE A 205 -8.62 3.62 3.76
C ILE A 205 -9.03 4.03 2.36
N PRO A 206 -10.24 4.59 2.18
CA PRO A 206 -10.70 5.01 0.86
C PRO A 206 -9.81 6.12 0.32
N GLU A 207 -9.55 6.07 -0.98
CA GLU A 207 -8.86 7.17 -1.65
C GLU A 207 -9.61 8.48 -1.41
N LYS A 208 -8.88 9.46 -0.90
CA LYS A 208 -9.40 10.81 -0.94
C LYS A 208 -9.49 11.21 -2.40
N LYS A 209 -10.71 11.47 -2.86
CA LYS A 209 -10.88 12.17 -4.13
C LYS A 209 -10.04 13.43 -4.01
N GLN A 210 -8.88 13.46 -4.66
CA GLN A 210 -8.19 14.72 -4.86
C GLN A 210 -9.24 15.64 -5.45
N ASP A 211 -9.38 16.84 -4.89
CA ASP A 211 -10.23 17.89 -5.45
C ASP A 211 -9.67 18.31 -6.83
N SER A 212 -9.66 17.36 -7.78
CA SER A 212 -9.60 17.67 -9.21
C SER A 212 -10.75 18.62 -9.58
N ASP A 213 -11.80 18.66 -8.76
CA ASP A 213 -12.90 19.61 -8.84
C ASP A 213 -12.45 21.08 -8.76
N ILE A 214 -11.46 21.43 -7.94
CA ILE A 214 -10.97 22.82 -7.88
C ILE A 214 -10.34 23.22 -9.22
N TYR A 215 -9.49 22.33 -9.79
CA TYR A 215 -8.87 22.59 -11.09
C TYR A 215 -9.91 22.56 -12.23
N HIS A 216 -10.81 21.58 -12.23
CA HIS A 216 -11.90 21.52 -13.23
C HIS A 216 -12.89 22.66 -13.07
N GLN A 217 -13.25 23.07 -11.85
CA GLN A 217 -14.11 24.22 -11.60
C GLN A 217 -13.42 25.53 -11.98
N THR A 218 -12.14 25.70 -11.63
CA THR A 218 -11.37 26.90 -11.99
C THR A 218 -11.18 26.96 -13.51
N TYR A 219 -10.78 25.87 -14.15
CA TYR A 219 -10.65 25.77 -15.61
C TYR A 219 -11.99 26.04 -16.31
N SER A 220 -13.09 25.46 -15.82
CA SER A 220 -14.43 25.66 -16.40
C SER A 220 -14.91 27.10 -16.22
N ARG A 221 -14.58 27.75 -15.08
CA ARG A 221 -14.86 29.18 -14.87
C ARG A 221 -14.06 30.07 -15.81
N MET A 222 -12.75 29.80 -15.95
CA MET A 222 -11.88 30.52 -16.87
C MET A 222 -12.33 30.36 -18.33
N LYS A 223 -12.70 29.17 -18.75
CA LYS A 223 -13.22 28.90 -20.10
C LYS A 223 -14.52 29.65 -20.35
N LYS A 224 -15.48 29.62 -19.43
CA LYS A 224 -16.73 30.38 -19.51
C LYS A 224 -16.48 31.89 -19.56
N ALA A 225 -15.52 32.39 -18.78
CA ALA A 225 -15.16 33.81 -18.81
C ALA A 225 -14.54 34.21 -20.15
N ALA A 226 -13.69 33.38 -20.74
CA ALA A 226 -13.11 33.59 -22.07
C ALA A 226 -14.20 33.59 -23.16
N GLU A 227 -15.12 32.63 -23.14
CA GLU A 227 -16.27 32.55 -24.06
C GLU A 227 -17.21 33.75 -23.91
N TYR A 228 -17.40 34.27 -22.68
CA TYR A 228 -18.20 35.47 -22.44
C TYR A 228 -17.51 36.71 -22.99
N ALA A 229 -16.19 36.88 -22.79
CA ALA A 229 -15.41 37.95 -23.34
C ALA A 229 -15.43 37.95 -24.87
N GLU A 230 -15.32 36.80 -25.51
CA GLU A 230 -15.44 36.66 -26.99
C GLU A 230 -16.80 37.09 -27.57
N ARG A 231 -17.91 36.83 -26.83
CA ARG A 231 -19.26 37.16 -27.27
C ARG A 231 -19.61 38.65 -27.10
N ASN A 232 -18.93 39.37 -26.22
CA ASN A 232 -19.27 40.73 -25.82
C ASN A 232 -18.24 41.77 -26.30
N THR A 233 -17.38 41.41 -27.27
CA THR A 233 -16.34 42.31 -27.82
C THR A 233 -16.92 43.36 -28.72
N GLU A 234 -17.41 44.49 -28.18
CA GLU A 234 -17.64 45.73 -28.89
C GLU A 234 -16.60 46.82 -28.59
N THR A 235 -15.66 46.61 -27.66
CA THR A 235 -14.63 47.61 -27.32
C THR A 235 -13.23 46.96 -27.30
N GLY A 236 -12.21 47.67 -27.81
CA GLY A 236 -10.85 47.17 -27.96
C GLY A 236 -10.14 46.70 -26.68
N THR A 237 -10.64 47.07 -25.49
CA THR A 237 -10.16 46.61 -24.18
C THR A 237 -10.58 45.18 -23.87
N ASP A 238 -11.74 44.77 -24.31
CA ASP A 238 -12.28 43.43 -24.05
C ASP A 238 -11.54 42.36 -24.88
N VAL A 239 -11.04 42.71 -26.07
CA VAL A 239 -10.19 41.84 -26.90
C VAL A 239 -8.88 41.51 -26.18
N MET A 240 -8.23 42.49 -25.57
CA MET A 240 -6.99 42.28 -24.82
C MET A 240 -7.19 41.39 -23.60
N ILE A 241 -8.32 41.50 -22.88
CA ILE A 241 -8.66 40.64 -21.74
C ILE A 241 -8.92 39.20 -22.20
N GLY A 242 -9.66 39.03 -23.31
CA GLY A 242 -9.92 37.70 -23.91
C GLY A 242 -8.65 36.99 -24.33
N ASP A 243 -7.72 37.68 -24.98
CA ASP A 243 -6.42 37.12 -25.39
C ASP A 243 -5.52 36.82 -24.19
N TYR A 244 -5.53 37.63 -23.15
CA TYR A 244 -4.81 37.36 -21.89
C TYR A 244 -5.35 36.12 -21.20
N ILE A 245 -6.66 35.94 -21.10
CA ILE A 245 -7.29 34.74 -20.53
C ILE A 245 -6.96 33.49 -21.36
N LYS A 246 -6.97 33.59 -22.71
CA LYS A 246 -6.55 32.47 -23.58
C LYS A 246 -5.09 32.08 -23.36
N ALA A 247 -4.20 33.05 -23.19
CA ALA A 247 -2.79 32.81 -22.92
C ALA A 247 -2.61 32.08 -21.59
N ILE A 248 -3.32 32.49 -20.52
CA ILE A 248 -3.29 31.82 -19.21
C ILE A 248 -3.80 30.38 -19.32
N ILE A 249 -4.91 30.15 -20.01
CA ILE A 249 -5.47 28.79 -20.22
C ILE A 249 -4.48 27.93 -20.99
N SER A 250 -3.83 28.46 -22.01
CA SER A 250 -2.82 27.73 -22.80
C SER A 250 -1.61 27.35 -21.93
N GLN A 251 -1.09 28.29 -21.14
CA GLN A 251 0.02 28.03 -20.24
C GLN A 251 -0.36 27.01 -19.17
N PHE A 252 -1.55 27.10 -18.58
CA PHE A 252 -2.07 26.14 -17.61
C PHE A 252 -2.15 24.71 -18.22
N ASN A 253 -2.65 24.58 -19.44
CA ASN A 253 -2.70 23.27 -20.13
C ASN A 253 -1.31 22.69 -20.37
N VAL A 254 -0.31 23.50 -20.71
CA VAL A 254 1.08 23.06 -20.86
C VAL A 254 1.66 22.61 -19.53
N GLU A 255 1.43 23.34 -18.46
CA GLU A 255 1.91 23.01 -17.11
C GLU A 255 1.26 21.73 -16.57
N VAL A 256 -0.04 21.53 -16.79
CA VAL A 256 -0.75 20.29 -16.45
C VAL A 256 -0.24 19.11 -17.28
N ALA A 257 -0.07 19.30 -18.58
CA ALA A 257 0.44 18.25 -19.48
C ALA A 257 1.90 17.87 -19.19
N SER A 258 2.70 18.82 -18.69
CA SER A 258 4.09 18.60 -18.28
C SER A 258 4.24 18.01 -16.88
N GLY A 259 3.13 17.83 -16.12
CA GLY A 259 3.16 17.33 -14.74
C GLY A 259 3.63 18.34 -13.68
N ILE A 260 3.86 19.60 -14.05
CA ILE A 260 4.39 20.62 -13.13
C ILE A 260 3.33 21.03 -12.08
N ILE A 261 2.04 20.99 -12.41
CA ILE A 261 0.94 21.29 -11.47
C ILE A 261 0.22 20.04 -10.97
N GLY A 262 0.54 18.89 -11.51
CA GLY A 262 0.01 17.58 -11.12
C GLY A 262 0.76 16.92 -9.97
N GLY A 263 1.03 17.65 -8.89
CA GLY A 263 1.43 17.07 -7.59
C GLY A 263 2.61 16.11 -7.62
N THR A 264 3.77 16.61 -8.01
CA THR A 264 5.05 16.09 -7.55
C THR A 264 5.80 17.25 -6.88
N VAL A 265 5.52 17.46 -5.63
CA VAL A 265 6.44 18.00 -4.64
C VAL A 265 6.20 17.23 -3.36
#